data_9733588c15622624e78582c936b21c07
#
_entry.id   9733588c15622624e78582c936b21c07
#
_cell.length_a   1.000
_cell.length_b   1.000
_cell.length_c   1.000
_cell.angle_alpha   90.00
_cell.angle_beta   90.00
_cell.angle_gamma   90.00
#
_symmetry.space_group_name_H-M   'P 1'
#
loop_
_entity.id
_entity.type
_entity.pdbx_description
1 polymer ?
#
loop_
_entity_poly.entity_id
_entity_poly.type
_entity_poly.pdbx_seq_one_letter_code
_entity_poly.pdbx_strand_id
1 'polypeptide(L)'
;MSRLEFDAKGFYLDKKPFTIVSGTIHYFRVVPGYWEDRLKKLRACGFNTVETYTCWNLHERKEGEFDFSGMLDLAKFIRTAQELGLYVILRPGPYICAEFDFGGLPSWLLTDPKMHLRCNDPRFLQKVSNYYRRLFEEVRPYLAENGGNIIAVQVENEYGSYGNDKDYLRAVAKIYEENGVHELFFTSDGPNDLMLGGGSLPEYLATANFGSNGKQHFDKLRELHPDRPVMCTEFWNGWFDHWYEQHHVRESDDTAATLDEMLSDGGSVNLYMFHGGTNFGFTNGANHDGVYQPTVTSYDYDCPVSECGDLTPKYQAVKEIIEKHFGKAPELTVQNNPKKAYGTIELKEQAVMFDQLPEPTVCSHTMTMEELGQDLGFVLYETTLHGPFVESEIKIDGLHDRAHIYLDGVLQGIQERTGKRNDVVSVCLKAGEEARLSILVENLGRVNYGPKLRDEKGILRGVKLNHQYQFGWKMYSLPCDNADKLSFAPIESGDSERLNSPVFLKGHFEVTEKADTFVRLDGFTKGCVYINGFHLGRYWNTAGPQKTLYLPAPLLKDGENELVVLELEGYQQPKVLLTDCADLG
;
A
#
# COMPACT_ATOMS: atom_id res chain seq x y z
N MET A 1 -2.15 34.56 -1.17
CA MET A 1 -2.40 34.28 -2.62
C MET A 1 -1.47 33.15 -3.01
N SER A 2 -1.99 32.13 -3.69
CA SER A 2 -1.15 31.04 -4.19
C SER A 2 -0.02 31.56 -5.06
N ARG A 3 1.20 31.01 -4.93
CA ARG A 3 2.33 31.34 -5.82
C ARG A 3 2.15 30.71 -7.21
N LEU A 4 1.37 29.61 -7.31
CA LEU A 4 1.01 28.97 -8.57
C LEU A 4 -0.38 29.44 -9.01
N GLU A 5 -0.43 30.10 -10.17
CA GLU A 5 -1.65 30.60 -10.80
C GLU A 5 -1.77 29.98 -12.21
N PHE A 6 -2.93 30.08 -12.85
CA PHE A 6 -3.11 29.63 -14.22
C PHE A 6 -4.07 30.53 -15.02
N ASP A 7 -3.94 30.46 -16.33
CA ASP A 7 -4.91 30.94 -17.31
C ASP A 7 -5.03 29.94 -18.48
N ALA A 8 -5.76 30.30 -19.53
CA ALA A 8 -5.92 29.48 -20.73
C ALA A 8 -4.59 29.12 -21.44
N LYS A 9 -3.51 29.84 -21.17
CA LYS A 9 -2.20 29.64 -21.81
C LYS A 9 -1.29 28.71 -21.02
N GLY A 10 -1.53 28.50 -19.72
CA GLY A 10 -0.70 27.64 -18.89
C GLY A 10 -0.65 28.04 -17.43
N PHE A 11 0.28 27.45 -16.72
CA PHE A 11 0.59 27.78 -15.33
C PHE A 11 1.63 28.90 -15.23
N TYR A 12 1.56 29.63 -14.14
CA TYR A 12 2.51 30.69 -13.77
C TYR A 12 2.91 30.52 -12.32
N LEU A 13 4.21 30.36 -12.08
CA LEU A 13 4.77 30.35 -10.74
C LEU A 13 5.47 31.67 -10.47
N ASP A 14 5.08 32.39 -9.41
CA ASP A 14 5.53 33.76 -9.14
C ASP A 14 5.43 34.68 -10.38
N LYS A 15 4.30 34.56 -11.10
CA LYS A 15 3.97 35.30 -12.34
C LYS A 15 4.86 34.99 -13.55
N LYS A 16 5.68 33.93 -13.50
CA LYS A 16 6.48 33.47 -14.64
C LYS A 16 5.86 32.19 -15.21
N PRO A 17 5.85 32.05 -16.56
CA PRO A 17 5.40 30.79 -17.16
C PRO A 17 6.09 29.58 -16.52
N PHE A 18 5.31 28.57 -16.20
CA PHE A 18 5.78 27.36 -15.51
C PHE A 18 5.06 26.14 -16.05
N THR A 19 5.79 25.15 -16.54
CA THR A 19 5.22 23.83 -16.87
C THR A 19 5.53 22.89 -15.71
N ILE A 20 4.50 22.26 -15.17
CA ILE A 20 4.68 21.26 -14.13
C ILE A 20 5.16 19.96 -14.77
N VAL A 21 6.37 19.53 -14.42
CA VAL A 21 6.94 18.24 -14.78
C VAL A 21 7.21 17.54 -13.46
N SER A 22 6.30 16.67 -13.07
CA SER A 22 6.23 16.04 -11.76
C SER A 22 6.35 14.52 -11.85
N GLY A 23 6.84 13.90 -10.80
CA GLY A 23 6.83 12.44 -10.64
C GLY A 23 6.45 12.06 -9.22
N THR A 24 5.67 11.00 -9.11
CA THR A 24 5.17 10.49 -7.83
C THR A 24 6.20 9.64 -7.12
N ILE A 25 6.45 9.97 -5.85
CA ILE A 25 7.22 9.18 -4.89
C ILE A 25 6.45 9.16 -3.57
N HIS A 26 6.02 7.98 -3.13
CA HIS A 26 5.33 7.83 -1.85
C HIS A 26 6.35 7.71 -0.71
N TYR A 27 6.47 8.74 0.16
CA TYR A 27 7.42 8.69 1.28
C TYR A 27 7.25 7.47 2.16
N PHE A 28 6.02 7.00 2.37
CA PHE A 28 5.69 5.84 3.21
C PHE A 28 6.02 4.48 2.58
N ARG A 29 6.43 4.43 1.30
CA ARG A 29 6.92 3.24 0.58
C ARG A 29 8.44 3.22 0.42
N VAL A 30 9.14 4.19 0.99
CA VAL A 30 10.60 4.33 0.92
C VAL A 30 11.15 4.58 2.31
N VAL A 31 12.18 3.83 2.70
CA VAL A 31 12.83 4.07 4.00
C VAL A 31 13.44 5.48 4.05
N PRO A 32 13.34 6.21 5.17
CA PRO A 32 13.77 7.61 5.26
C PRO A 32 15.23 7.87 4.88
N GLY A 33 16.10 6.87 5.06
CA GLY A 33 17.50 6.95 4.63
C GLY A 33 17.69 7.06 3.11
N TYR A 34 16.64 6.78 2.33
CA TYR A 34 16.69 6.85 0.86
C TYR A 34 15.80 7.93 0.23
N TRP A 35 15.10 8.74 1.02
CA TRP A 35 14.27 9.83 0.46
C TRP A 35 15.10 10.82 -0.37
N GLU A 36 16.26 11.25 0.14
CA GLU A 36 17.14 12.16 -0.59
C GLU A 36 17.62 11.55 -1.91
N ASP A 37 18.03 10.27 -1.91
CA ASP A 37 18.47 9.58 -3.12
C ASP A 37 17.36 9.55 -4.19
N ARG A 38 16.14 9.17 -3.83
CA ARG A 38 15.01 9.10 -4.77
C ARG A 38 14.62 10.47 -5.32
N LEU A 39 14.57 11.48 -4.46
CA LEU A 39 14.28 12.87 -4.83
C LEU A 39 15.40 13.46 -5.71
N LYS A 40 16.66 13.15 -5.42
CA LYS A 40 17.81 13.55 -6.22
C LYS A 40 17.78 12.94 -7.62
N LYS A 41 17.40 11.66 -7.75
CA LYS A 41 17.19 10.98 -9.03
C LYS A 41 16.06 11.63 -9.85
N LEU A 42 14.95 11.99 -9.20
CA LEU A 42 13.88 12.74 -9.83
C LEU A 42 14.39 14.08 -10.37
N ARG A 43 15.11 14.86 -9.56
CA ARG A 43 15.68 16.14 -9.96
C ARG A 43 16.69 16.02 -11.09
N ALA A 44 17.56 15.00 -11.04
CA ALA A 44 18.59 14.71 -12.06
C ALA A 44 17.98 14.23 -13.40
N CYS A 45 16.75 13.70 -13.38
CA CYS A 45 15.99 13.36 -14.57
C CYS A 45 15.38 14.59 -15.29
N GLY A 46 15.41 15.78 -14.64
CA GLY A 46 14.91 17.03 -15.18
C GLY A 46 13.55 17.49 -14.64
N PHE A 47 13.00 16.76 -13.69
CA PHE A 47 11.74 17.11 -13.03
C PHE A 47 11.91 18.35 -12.14
N ASN A 48 10.87 19.16 -12.04
CA ASN A 48 10.84 20.35 -11.20
C ASN A 48 9.94 20.20 -9.96
N THR A 49 9.14 19.14 -9.92
CA THR A 49 8.12 18.90 -8.88
C THR A 49 8.11 17.43 -8.50
N VAL A 50 7.93 17.13 -7.22
CA VAL A 50 7.56 15.80 -6.73
C VAL A 50 6.10 15.82 -6.30
N GLU A 51 5.41 14.72 -6.55
CA GLU A 51 4.07 14.48 -6.03
C GLU A 51 4.12 13.40 -4.96
N THR A 52 3.34 13.55 -3.89
CA THR A 52 3.14 12.49 -2.92
C THR A 52 1.73 12.50 -2.34
N TYR A 53 1.18 11.30 -2.16
CA TYR A 53 0.00 11.09 -1.32
C TYR A 53 0.36 11.17 0.17
N THR A 54 -0.65 11.34 1.02
CA THR A 54 -0.56 11.09 2.46
C THR A 54 -1.51 9.96 2.85
N CYS A 55 -1.02 9.01 3.63
CA CYS A 55 -1.77 7.82 4.00
C CYS A 55 -2.38 7.98 5.40
N TRP A 56 -3.66 8.36 5.46
CA TRP A 56 -4.37 8.58 6.72
C TRP A 56 -4.31 7.37 7.65
N ASN A 57 -4.51 6.16 7.11
CA ASN A 57 -4.49 4.90 7.87
C ASN A 57 -3.17 4.59 8.59
N LEU A 58 -2.02 5.11 8.11
CA LEU A 58 -0.75 4.98 8.83
C LEU A 58 -0.54 6.11 9.84
N HIS A 59 -0.96 7.33 9.51
CA HIS A 59 -0.84 8.47 10.41
C HIS A 59 -1.79 8.40 11.61
N GLU A 60 -2.92 7.69 11.49
CA GLU A 60 -3.93 7.52 12.54
C GLU A 60 -4.45 6.07 12.56
N ARG A 61 -3.57 5.11 12.91
CA ARG A 61 -3.92 3.68 13.00
C ARG A 61 -5.03 3.41 14.01
N LYS A 62 -5.08 4.23 15.06
CA LYS A 62 -6.17 4.26 16.04
C LYS A 62 -6.72 5.67 16.13
N GLU A 63 -8.02 5.79 16.24
CA GLU A 63 -8.69 7.08 16.27
C GLU A 63 -8.13 7.99 17.38
N GLY A 64 -7.66 9.16 16.98
CA GLY A 64 -7.08 10.18 17.86
C GLY A 64 -5.59 9.98 18.19
N GLU A 65 -4.96 8.87 17.78
CA GLU A 65 -3.53 8.61 17.97
C GLU A 65 -2.77 8.88 16.67
N PHE A 66 -2.07 10.00 16.60
CA PHE A 66 -1.37 10.42 15.38
C PHE A 66 0.13 10.17 15.45
N ASP A 67 0.71 9.69 14.32
CA ASP A 67 2.16 9.52 14.15
C ASP A 67 2.63 10.24 12.88
N PHE A 68 3.61 11.13 13.04
CA PHE A 68 4.33 11.83 11.97
C PHE A 68 5.84 11.68 12.15
N SER A 69 6.30 10.52 12.62
CA SER A 69 7.71 10.24 12.89
C SER A 69 8.27 9.11 12.02
N GLY A 70 9.60 8.99 11.96
CA GLY A 70 10.28 7.90 11.28
C GLY A 70 9.87 7.76 9.81
N MET A 71 9.26 6.64 9.44
CA MET A 71 8.72 6.38 8.09
C MET A 71 7.60 7.36 7.69
N LEU A 72 6.97 8.01 8.67
CA LEU A 72 5.81 8.88 8.50
C LEU A 72 6.16 10.37 8.65
N ASP A 73 7.45 10.74 8.73
CA ASP A 73 7.92 12.15 8.82
C ASP A 73 7.78 12.86 7.47
N LEU A 74 6.52 13.17 7.12
CA LEU A 74 6.17 13.88 5.88
C LEU A 74 6.85 15.25 5.79
N ALA A 75 6.97 15.97 6.92
CA ALA A 75 7.61 17.27 6.98
C ALA A 75 9.09 17.18 6.55
N LYS A 76 9.81 16.15 6.98
CA LYS A 76 11.19 15.88 6.57
C LYS A 76 11.28 15.56 5.08
N PHE A 77 10.37 14.73 4.55
CA PHE A 77 10.35 14.42 3.12
C PHE A 77 10.15 15.69 2.26
N ILE A 78 9.19 16.55 2.62
CA ILE A 78 8.92 17.82 1.92
C ILE A 78 10.12 18.78 2.02
N ARG A 79 10.74 18.89 3.19
CA ARG A 79 11.94 19.71 3.38
C ARG A 79 13.09 19.22 2.52
N THR A 80 13.33 17.89 2.45
CA THR A 80 14.37 17.31 1.59
C THR A 80 14.10 17.63 0.11
N ALA A 81 12.85 17.59 -0.34
CA ALA A 81 12.48 18.03 -1.68
C ALA A 81 12.80 19.52 -1.91
N GLN A 82 12.51 20.38 -0.92
CA GLN A 82 12.82 21.82 -0.99
C GLN A 82 14.32 22.08 -1.09
N GLU A 83 15.14 21.39 -0.30
CA GLU A 83 16.60 21.50 -0.32
C GLU A 83 17.21 21.09 -1.69
N LEU A 84 16.56 20.17 -2.39
CA LEU A 84 16.92 19.77 -3.77
C LEU A 84 16.33 20.67 -4.86
N GLY A 85 15.59 21.72 -4.49
CA GLY A 85 14.96 22.65 -5.42
C GLY A 85 13.76 22.05 -6.17
N LEU A 86 13.06 21.11 -5.55
CA LEU A 86 11.80 20.54 -6.03
C LEU A 86 10.61 21.24 -5.38
N TYR A 87 9.61 21.57 -6.18
CA TYR A 87 8.28 21.89 -5.69
C TYR A 87 7.54 20.61 -5.30
N VAL A 88 6.43 20.76 -4.57
CA VAL A 88 5.61 19.63 -4.10
C VAL A 88 4.16 19.83 -4.52
N ILE A 89 3.57 18.80 -5.10
CA ILE A 89 2.12 18.60 -5.18
C ILE A 89 1.74 17.68 -4.04
N LEU A 90 0.92 18.15 -3.11
CA LEU A 90 0.44 17.35 -2.00
C LEU A 90 -0.94 16.78 -2.30
N ARG A 91 -1.11 15.48 -2.13
CA ARG A 91 -2.38 14.78 -2.33
C ARG A 91 -2.85 14.20 -0.98
N PRO A 92 -3.53 14.99 -0.14
CA PRO A 92 -3.82 14.62 1.26
C PRO A 92 -4.96 13.61 1.43
N GLY A 93 -5.62 13.22 0.38
CA GLY A 93 -6.76 12.32 0.41
C GLY A 93 -8.09 13.03 0.70
N PRO A 94 -8.97 12.49 1.59
CA PRO A 94 -8.73 11.48 2.63
C PRO A 94 -8.56 10.05 2.11
N TYR A 95 -9.06 9.76 0.92
CA TYR A 95 -8.88 8.54 0.16
C TYR A 95 -7.82 8.76 -0.93
N ILE A 96 -6.90 7.80 -1.09
CA ILE A 96 -5.78 7.92 -2.01
C ILE A 96 -5.71 6.80 -3.07
N CYS A 97 -6.55 5.78 -3.01
CA CYS A 97 -6.44 4.56 -3.84
C CYS A 97 -5.07 3.87 -3.67
N ALA A 98 -4.17 4.10 -4.59
CA ALA A 98 -2.73 3.78 -4.54
C ALA A 98 -2.39 2.31 -4.25
N GLU A 99 -3.30 1.36 -4.50
CA GLU A 99 -3.16 -0.06 -4.14
C GLU A 99 -2.70 -0.25 -2.69
N PHE A 100 -3.19 0.66 -1.84
CA PHE A 100 -2.91 0.69 -0.41
C PHE A 100 -4.13 0.22 0.40
N ASP A 101 -3.90 -0.40 1.56
CA ASP A 101 -5.00 -0.94 2.37
C ASP A 101 -6.11 0.09 2.56
N PHE A 102 -7.35 -0.27 2.19
CA PHE A 102 -8.55 0.56 2.25
C PHE A 102 -8.44 1.90 1.47
N GLY A 103 -7.52 1.98 0.49
CA GLY A 103 -7.25 3.23 -0.22
C GLY A 103 -6.75 4.35 0.70
N GLY A 104 -6.02 4.01 1.74
CA GLY A 104 -5.46 4.93 2.72
C GLY A 104 -6.42 5.39 3.82
N LEU A 105 -7.67 4.96 3.81
CA LEU A 105 -8.62 5.23 4.88
C LEU A 105 -8.32 4.34 6.11
N PRO A 106 -8.47 4.83 7.35
CA PRO A 106 -8.31 4.00 8.54
C PRO A 106 -9.42 2.96 8.70
N SER A 107 -9.06 1.74 9.06
CA SER A 107 -10.00 0.63 9.23
C SER A 107 -11.04 0.85 10.33
N TRP A 108 -10.70 1.62 11.37
CA TRP A 108 -11.62 1.96 12.46
C TRP A 108 -12.84 2.78 11.98
N LEU A 109 -12.81 3.40 10.80
CA LEU A 109 -14.00 4.02 10.19
C LEU A 109 -15.10 2.99 9.89
N LEU A 110 -14.75 1.71 9.72
CA LEU A 110 -15.71 0.64 9.43
C LEU A 110 -16.50 0.19 10.67
N THR A 111 -16.07 0.57 11.87
CA THR A 111 -16.77 0.21 13.13
C THR A 111 -18.13 0.88 13.30
N ASP A 112 -18.37 2.02 12.65
CA ASP A 112 -19.69 2.64 12.58
C ASP A 112 -20.46 2.19 11.32
N PRO A 113 -21.43 1.26 11.44
CA PRO A 113 -22.18 0.76 10.29
C PRO A 113 -23.13 1.81 9.67
N LYS A 114 -23.35 2.93 10.34
CA LYS A 114 -24.22 4.02 9.86
C LYS A 114 -23.44 5.13 9.17
N MET A 115 -22.12 5.16 9.27
CA MET A 115 -21.30 6.16 8.61
C MET A 115 -21.14 5.81 7.13
N HIS A 116 -21.42 6.78 6.27
CA HIS A 116 -21.17 6.66 4.84
C HIS A 116 -19.85 7.34 4.48
N LEU A 117 -18.99 6.58 3.81
CA LEU A 117 -17.65 7.05 3.42
C LEU A 117 -17.71 7.85 2.12
N ARG A 118 -16.76 8.76 1.94
CA ARG A 118 -16.57 9.53 0.70
C ARG A 118 -17.87 10.19 0.21
N CYS A 119 -18.59 10.82 1.12
CA CYS A 119 -19.80 11.60 0.82
C CYS A 119 -20.03 12.66 1.91
N ASN A 120 -21.02 13.52 1.72
CA ASN A 120 -21.37 14.60 2.65
C ASN A 120 -22.07 14.07 3.92
N ASP A 121 -21.54 13.00 4.53
CA ASP A 121 -21.94 12.50 5.84
C ASP A 121 -21.22 13.28 6.93
N PRO A 122 -21.93 13.99 7.85
CA PRO A 122 -21.30 14.80 8.89
C PRO A 122 -20.37 14.01 9.81
N ARG A 123 -20.63 12.72 10.04
CA ARG A 123 -19.76 11.85 10.87
C ARG A 123 -18.44 11.60 10.19
N PHE A 124 -18.45 11.28 8.90
CA PHE A 124 -17.25 11.09 8.10
C PHE A 124 -16.44 12.38 7.99
N LEU A 125 -17.10 13.49 7.62
CA LEU A 125 -16.45 14.80 7.50
C LEU A 125 -15.84 15.29 8.83
N GLN A 126 -16.43 14.96 9.98
CA GLN A 126 -15.84 15.29 11.28
C GLN A 126 -14.51 14.53 11.48
N LYS A 127 -14.42 13.25 11.11
CA LYS A 127 -13.16 12.47 11.19
C LYS A 127 -12.11 13.02 10.22
N VAL A 128 -12.51 13.31 8.99
CA VAL A 128 -11.67 13.95 7.96
C VAL A 128 -11.12 15.30 8.46
N SER A 129 -11.97 16.13 9.08
CA SER A 129 -11.55 17.42 9.64
C SER A 129 -10.51 17.27 10.76
N ASN A 130 -10.68 16.27 11.65
CA ASN A 130 -9.72 15.98 12.71
C ASN A 130 -8.36 15.57 12.14
N TYR A 131 -8.35 14.70 11.12
CA TYR A 131 -7.13 14.28 10.45
C TYR A 131 -6.42 15.45 9.75
N TYR A 132 -7.15 16.22 8.96
CA TYR A 132 -6.55 17.33 8.22
C TYR A 132 -6.01 18.44 9.13
N ARG A 133 -6.64 18.71 10.26
CA ARG A 133 -6.10 19.64 11.25
C ARG A 133 -4.70 19.20 11.69
N ARG A 134 -4.50 17.92 11.99
CA ARG A 134 -3.19 17.39 12.38
C ARG A 134 -2.20 17.38 11.21
N LEU A 135 -2.63 16.92 10.04
CA LEU A 135 -1.78 16.89 8.84
C LEU A 135 -1.28 18.29 8.48
N PHE A 136 -2.19 19.28 8.41
CA PHE A 136 -1.80 20.63 8.02
C PHE A 136 -1.03 21.38 9.11
N GLU A 137 -1.14 21.03 10.38
CA GLU A 137 -0.21 21.50 11.41
C GLU A 137 1.24 21.11 11.09
N GLU A 138 1.49 19.89 10.60
CA GLU A 138 2.83 19.38 10.27
C GLU A 138 3.42 20.05 9.01
N VAL A 139 2.59 20.29 7.98
CA VAL A 139 3.09 20.77 6.68
C VAL A 139 2.93 22.27 6.44
N ARG A 140 2.27 23.00 7.34
CA ARG A 140 2.02 24.45 7.23
C ARG A 140 3.26 25.28 6.93
N PRO A 141 4.45 25.04 7.53
CA PRO A 141 5.66 25.79 7.21
C PRO A 141 6.11 25.64 5.76
N TYR A 142 5.68 24.58 5.08
CA TYR A 142 6.08 24.23 3.71
C TYR A 142 5.06 24.66 2.66
N LEU A 143 3.93 25.26 3.03
CA LEU A 143 2.99 25.87 2.11
C LEU A 143 3.67 27.04 1.38
N ALA A 144 3.44 27.17 0.07
CA ALA A 144 4.10 28.17 -0.75
C ALA A 144 3.81 29.61 -0.30
N GLU A 145 2.60 29.86 0.22
CA GLU A 145 2.25 31.17 0.80
C GLU A 145 3.08 31.53 2.06
N ASN A 146 3.62 30.51 2.76
CA ASN A 146 4.51 30.67 3.91
C ASN A 146 6.00 30.62 3.53
N GLY A 147 6.32 30.64 2.22
CA GLY A 147 7.69 30.55 1.69
C GLY A 147 8.21 29.14 1.48
N GLY A 148 7.35 28.13 1.60
CA GLY A 148 7.66 26.74 1.34
C GLY A 148 7.58 26.37 -0.14
N ASN A 149 7.54 25.05 -0.40
CA ASN A 149 7.58 24.46 -1.75
C ASN A 149 6.31 23.68 -2.13
N ILE A 150 5.30 23.56 -1.26
CA ILE A 150 3.99 22.99 -1.64
C ILE A 150 3.24 24.04 -2.46
N ILE A 151 3.03 23.78 -3.75
CA ILE A 151 2.44 24.72 -4.70
C ILE A 151 1.01 24.39 -5.14
N ALA A 152 0.58 23.13 -4.94
CA ALA A 152 -0.76 22.67 -5.27
C ALA A 152 -1.21 21.56 -4.30
N VAL A 153 -2.52 21.49 -4.06
CA VAL A 153 -3.15 20.51 -3.17
C VAL A 153 -4.36 19.89 -3.86
N GLN A 154 -4.40 18.57 -3.93
CA GLN A 154 -5.52 17.85 -4.53
C GLN A 154 -6.71 17.77 -3.56
N VAL A 155 -7.91 17.88 -4.10
CA VAL A 155 -9.17 17.64 -3.39
C VAL A 155 -9.64 16.23 -3.70
N GLU A 156 -9.66 15.35 -2.69
CA GLU A 156 -10.03 13.94 -2.82
C GLU A 156 -9.12 13.15 -3.77
N ASN A 157 -9.56 12.03 -4.32
CA ASN A 157 -8.88 11.29 -5.38
C ASN A 157 -9.85 10.45 -6.20
N GLU A 158 -9.81 10.63 -7.54
CA GLU A 158 -10.63 9.88 -8.51
C GLU A 158 -12.10 9.77 -8.09
N TYR A 159 -12.62 10.86 -7.52
CA TYR A 159 -13.95 10.84 -6.91
C TYR A 159 -15.04 10.51 -7.91
N GLY A 160 -14.89 10.91 -9.17
CA GLY A 160 -15.84 10.63 -10.22
C GLY A 160 -16.00 9.16 -10.59
N SER A 161 -15.05 8.31 -10.22
CA SER A 161 -15.18 6.85 -10.35
C SER A 161 -16.00 6.23 -9.22
N TYR A 162 -16.17 6.95 -8.10
CA TYR A 162 -16.85 6.48 -6.90
C TYR A 162 -18.24 7.13 -6.72
N GLY A 163 -18.34 8.44 -6.98
CA GLY A 163 -19.55 9.19 -6.70
C GLY A 163 -19.65 10.51 -7.47
N ASN A 164 -20.68 11.31 -7.13
CA ASN A 164 -20.95 12.61 -7.74
C ASN A 164 -21.43 13.66 -6.72
N ASP A 165 -21.13 13.49 -5.44
CA ASP A 165 -21.51 14.41 -4.37
C ASP A 165 -20.58 15.63 -4.36
N LYS A 166 -20.96 16.66 -5.12
CA LYS A 166 -20.21 17.92 -5.23
C LYS A 166 -20.11 18.68 -3.92
N ASP A 167 -21.10 18.53 -3.04
CA ASP A 167 -21.09 19.19 -1.73
C ASP A 167 -20.05 18.55 -0.80
N TYR A 168 -19.82 17.25 -0.94
CA TYR A 168 -18.71 16.57 -0.27
C TYR A 168 -17.36 17.11 -0.72
N LEU A 169 -17.11 17.23 -2.01
CA LEU A 169 -15.86 17.77 -2.54
C LEU A 169 -15.61 19.21 -2.05
N ARG A 170 -16.65 20.05 -2.04
CA ARG A 170 -16.58 21.41 -1.50
C ARG A 170 -16.33 21.41 0.01
N ALA A 171 -16.93 20.48 0.75
CA ALA A 171 -16.68 20.34 2.18
C ALA A 171 -15.21 19.97 2.47
N VAL A 172 -14.62 19.06 1.68
CA VAL A 172 -13.21 18.71 1.79
C VAL A 172 -12.31 19.93 1.53
N ALA A 173 -12.55 20.65 0.44
CA ALA A 173 -11.78 21.87 0.11
C ALA A 173 -11.94 22.96 1.18
N LYS A 174 -13.15 23.13 1.70
CA LYS A 174 -13.42 24.08 2.80
C LYS A 174 -12.64 23.74 4.06
N ILE A 175 -12.50 22.46 4.41
CA ILE A 175 -11.68 22.04 5.55
C ILE A 175 -10.21 22.42 5.32
N TYR A 176 -9.68 22.37 4.08
CA TYR A 176 -8.33 22.86 3.76
C TYR A 176 -8.22 24.35 4.05
N GLU A 177 -9.15 25.17 3.54
CA GLU A 177 -9.18 26.62 3.76
C GLU A 177 -9.27 26.97 5.25
N GLU A 178 -10.11 26.27 6.02
CA GLU A 178 -10.23 26.43 7.48
C GLU A 178 -8.94 26.10 8.23
N ASN A 179 -8.05 25.28 7.63
CA ASN A 179 -6.72 24.98 8.16
C ASN A 179 -5.61 25.87 7.59
N GLY A 180 -5.98 26.92 6.83
CA GLY A 180 -5.05 27.91 6.29
C GLY A 180 -4.29 27.44 5.06
N VAL A 181 -4.89 26.58 4.23
CA VAL A 181 -4.34 26.13 2.96
C VAL A 181 -5.06 26.89 1.83
N HIS A 182 -4.29 27.67 1.07
CA HIS A 182 -4.81 28.53 -0.02
C HIS A 182 -4.00 28.37 -1.32
N GLU A 183 -3.25 27.29 -1.45
CA GLU A 183 -2.56 26.88 -2.66
C GLU A 183 -3.55 26.54 -3.77
N LEU A 184 -3.05 26.31 -4.97
CA LEU A 184 -3.89 25.86 -6.08
C LEU A 184 -4.58 24.54 -5.73
N PHE A 185 -5.93 24.53 -5.70
CA PHE A 185 -6.73 23.30 -5.57
C PHE A 185 -7.05 22.73 -6.95
N PHE A 186 -6.99 21.40 -7.03
CA PHE A 186 -7.33 20.66 -8.23
C PHE A 186 -8.02 19.33 -7.90
N THR A 187 -8.78 18.80 -8.87
CA THR A 187 -9.34 17.44 -8.84
C THR A 187 -8.67 16.60 -9.91
N SER A 188 -8.63 15.28 -9.71
CA SER A 188 -7.98 14.33 -10.60
C SER A 188 -8.88 13.12 -10.79
N ASP A 189 -9.29 12.85 -12.03
CA ASP A 189 -10.27 11.82 -12.36
C ASP A 189 -9.90 11.09 -13.66
N GLY A 190 -10.50 9.93 -13.90
CA GLY A 190 -10.41 9.26 -15.20
C GLY A 190 -10.99 10.16 -16.32
N PRO A 191 -10.49 10.04 -17.58
CA PRO A 191 -10.70 11.04 -18.64
C PRO A 191 -12.05 10.95 -19.37
N ASN A 192 -13.00 10.15 -18.88
CA ASN A 192 -14.32 10.02 -19.49
C ASN A 192 -15.36 10.99 -18.90
N ASP A 193 -16.48 11.22 -19.61
CA ASP A 193 -17.51 12.17 -19.23
C ASP A 193 -18.12 11.88 -17.84
N LEU A 194 -18.31 10.59 -17.52
CA LEU A 194 -18.89 10.18 -16.25
C LEU A 194 -17.97 10.56 -15.08
N MET A 195 -16.68 10.21 -15.18
CA MET A 195 -15.70 10.45 -14.12
C MET A 195 -15.38 11.94 -13.98
N LEU A 196 -15.06 12.64 -15.07
CA LEU A 196 -14.88 14.09 -15.05
C LEU A 196 -16.14 14.82 -14.55
N GLY A 197 -17.31 14.41 -15.05
CA GLY A 197 -18.58 14.97 -14.60
C GLY A 197 -18.87 14.71 -13.13
N GLY A 198 -18.48 13.55 -12.59
CA GLY A 198 -18.64 13.18 -11.17
C GLY A 198 -17.64 13.86 -10.25
N GLY A 199 -16.36 13.89 -10.61
CA GLY A 199 -15.24 14.27 -9.73
C GLY A 199 -14.84 15.74 -9.80
N SER A 200 -14.98 16.44 -10.93
CA SER A 200 -14.53 17.83 -11.07
C SER A 200 -15.50 18.86 -10.48
N LEU A 201 -14.96 20.02 -10.13
CA LEU A 201 -15.70 21.19 -9.67
C LEU A 201 -15.38 22.40 -10.56
N PRO A 202 -16.37 23.25 -10.92
CA PRO A 202 -16.12 24.39 -11.79
C PRO A 202 -15.19 25.45 -11.17
N GLU A 203 -15.06 25.48 -9.85
CA GLU A 203 -14.20 26.42 -9.12
C GLU A 203 -12.74 25.97 -9.05
N TYR A 204 -12.42 24.68 -9.26
CA TYR A 204 -11.07 24.12 -9.16
C TYR A 204 -10.55 23.62 -10.51
N LEU A 205 -9.24 23.49 -10.65
CA LEU A 205 -8.61 22.91 -11.83
C LEU A 205 -8.99 21.42 -11.93
N ALA A 206 -9.61 21.01 -13.04
CA ALA A 206 -9.81 19.60 -13.35
C ALA A 206 -8.59 19.05 -14.09
N THR A 207 -8.10 17.92 -13.67
CA THR A 207 -7.01 17.17 -14.31
C THR A 207 -7.46 15.74 -14.63
N ALA A 208 -6.70 15.01 -15.45
CA ALA A 208 -7.07 13.67 -15.86
C ALA A 208 -5.96 12.65 -15.62
N ASN A 209 -6.35 11.38 -15.37
CA ASN A 209 -5.48 10.23 -15.13
C ASN A 209 -5.59 9.27 -16.32
N PHE A 210 -4.48 8.96 -16.98
CA PHE A 210 -4.45 8.02 -18.13
C PHE A 210 -3.04 7.55 -18.45
N GLY A 211 -2.93 6.40 -19.17
CA GLY A 211 -1.64 5.83 -19.57
C GLY A 211 -1.31 6.00 -21.06
N SER A 212 -2.25 6.46 -21.91
CA SER A 212 -2.08 6.58 -23.37
C SER A 212 -3.04 7.61 -23.95
N ASN A 213 -2.94 7.90 -25.28
CA ASN A 213 -3.82 8.82 -25.99
C ASN A 213 -3.87 10.24 -25.39
N GLY A 214 -2.69 10.77 -25.01
CA GLY A 214 -2.56 12.02 -24.25
C GLY A 214 -3.28 13.20 -24.88
N LYS A 215 -3.08 13.43 -26.19
CA LYS A 215 -3.75 14.51 -26.92
C LYS A 215 -5.28 14.40 -26.86
N GLN A 216 -5.85 13.20 -27.07
CA GLN A 216 -7.30 13.00 -27.02
C GLN A 216 -7.89 13.36 -25.65
N HIS A 217 -7.21 12.99 -24.57
CA HIS A 217 -7.66 13.29 -23.22
C HIS A 217 -7.47 14.76 -22.85
N PHE A 218 -6.43 15.41 -23.35
CA PHE A 218 -6.26 16.85 -23.20
C PHE A 218 -7.30 17.65 -24.00
N ASP A 219 -7.65 17.21 -25.20
CA ASP A 219 -8.74 17.82 -25.97
C ASP A 219 -10.06 17.72 -25.18
N LYS A 220 -10.30 16.60 -24.47
CA LYS A 220 -11.47 16.44 -23.61
C LYS A 220 -11.47 17.39 -22.41
N LEU A 221 -10.34 17.62 -21.77
CA LEU A 221 -10.20 18.61 -20.69
C LEU A 221 -10.45 20.04 -21.22
N ARG A 222 -9.97 20.38 -22.43
CA ARG A 222 -10.22 21.68 -23.07
C ARG A 222 -11.68 21.88 -23.44
N GLU A 223 -12.39 20.82 -23.84
CA GLU A 223 -13.84 20.87 -24.05
C GLU A 223 -14.60 21.19 -22.75
N LEU A 224 -14.16 20.60 -21.62
CA LEU A 224 -14.77 20.82 -20.31
C LEU A 224 -14.48 22.24 -19.77
N HIS A 225 -13.22 22.69 -19.92
CA HIS A 225 -12.73 23.97 -19.40
C HIS A 225 -11.78 24.66 -20.40
N PRO A 226 -12.33 25.38 -21.42
CA PRO A 226 -11.50 25.98 -22.48
C PRO A 226 -10.63 27.15 -22.01
N ASP A 227 -10.84 27.64 -20.80
CA ASP A 227 -10.12 28.74 -20.17
C ASP A 227 -8.99 28.28 -19.23
N ARG A 228 -8.67 26.98 -19.21
CA ARG A 228 -7.73 26.38 -18.27
C ARG A 228 -6.64 25.58 -18.96
N PRO A 229 -5.45 25.45 -18.33
CA PRO A 229 -4.40 24.57 -18.81
C PRO A 229 -4.80 23.09 -18.61
N VAL A 230 -4.16 22.21 -19.37
CA VAL A 230 -4.35 20.78 -19.25
C VAL A 230 -3.21 20.13 -18.48
N MET A 231 -3.52 19.13 -17.69
CA MET A 231 -2.55 18.36 -16.92
C MET A 231 -3.00 16.91 -16.78
N CYS A 232 -2.06 15.98 -16.98
CA CYS A 232 -2.17 14.59 -16.58
C CYS A 232 -1.54 14.43 -15.19
N THR A 233 -2.35 14.16 -14.18
CA THR A 233 -1.89 14.04 -12.78
C THR A 233 -1.52 12.61 -12.40
N GLU A 234 -1.93 11.64 -13.21
CA GLU A 234 -1.39 10.28 -13.14
C GLU A 234 -1.17 9.78 -14.57
N PHE A 235 0.04 9.97 -15.06
CA PHE A 235 0.47 9.29 -16.26
C PHE A 235 0.95 7.88 -15.88
N TRP A 236 0.10 6.88 -16.12
CA TRP A 236 0.39 5.49 -15.81
C TRP A 236 1.45 4.93 -16.78
N ASN A 237 2.70 5.05 -16.37
CA ASN A 237 3.88 4.65 -17.14
C ASN A 237 4.31 3.19 -16.92
N GLY A 238 3.61 2.46 -16.10
CA GLY A 238 3.72 1.03 -15.77
C GLY A 238 2.43 0.55 -15.16
N TRP A 239 2.47 -0.55 -14.38
CA TRP A 239 1.33 -1.06 -13.63
C TRP A 239 1.78 -1.85 -12.40
N PHE A 240 0.89 -2.05 -11.44
CA PHE A 240 1.12 -2.85 -10.24
C PHE A 240 0.72 -4.32 -10.45
N ASP A 241 1.18 -5.21 -9.57
CA ASP A 241 0.92 -6.63 -9.64
C ASP A 241 0.00 -7.11 -8.50
N HIS A 242 -0.84 -8.11 -8.82
CA HIS A 242 -1.54 -8.90 -7.82
C HIS A 242 -0.88 -10.28 -7.66
N TRP A 243 -1.14 -10.93 -6.53
CA TRP A 243 -0.84 -12.34 -6.39
C TRP A 243 -1.60 -13.15 -7.44
N TYR A 244 -0.97 -14.22 -7.98
CA TYR A 244 -1.49 -15.06 -9.07
C TYR A 244 -1.50 -14.42 -10.47
N GLU A 245 -0.79 -13.34 -10.67
CA GLU A 245 -0.59 -12.69 -11.97
C GLU A 245 0.85 -12.84 -12.48
N GLN A 246 1.12 -12.32 -13.66
CA GLN A 246 2.46 -12.12 -14.19
C GLN A 246 2.90 -10.69 -13.86
N HIS A 247 4.20 -10.49 -13.71
CA HIS A 247 4.77 -9.16 -13.54
C HIS A 247 4.48 -8.27 -14.74
N HIS A 248 3.96 -7.06 -14.49
CA HIS A 248 3.62 -6.10 -15.53
C HIS A 248 4.85 -5.31 -15.97
N VAL A 249 5.06 -5.23 -17.29
CA VAL A 249 6.12 -4.44 -17.91
C VAL A 249 5.53 -3.60 -19.04
N ARG A 250 5.95 -2.35 -19.14
CA ARG A 250 5.63 -1.45 -20.25
C ARG A 250 6.91 -0.97 -20.90
N GLU A 251 7.00 -1.07 -22.21
CA GLU A 251 8.18 -0.69 -22.99
C GLU A 251 8.56 0.79 -22.77
N SER A 252 9.85 1.05 -22.64
CA SER A 252 10.37 2.40 -22.38
C SER A 252 10.05 3.38 -23.50
N ASP A 253 10.11 2.92 -24.77
CA ASP A 253 9.83 3.73 -25.94
C ASP A 253 8.35 4.14 -26.02
N ASP A 254 7.42 3.27 -25.58
CA ASP A 254 5.99 3.60 -25.52
C ASP A 254 5.70 4.65 -24.44
N THR A 255 6.34 4.52 -23.28
CA THR A 255 6.29 5.54 -22.22
C THR A 255 6.83 6.89 -22.72
N ALA A 256 8.00 6.89 -23.37
CA ALA A 256 8.64 8.09 -23.90
C ALA A 256 7.78 8.76 -24.98
N ALA A 257 7.21 7.97 -25.91
CA ALA A 257 6.36 8.51 -26.97
C ALA A 257 5.09 9.17 -26.42
N THR A 258 4.44 8.56 -25.42
CA THR A 258 3.25 9.13 -24.78
C THR A 258 3.59 10.41 -24.00
N LEU A 259 4.73 10.45 -23.30
CA LEU A 259 5.21 11.64 -22.61
C LEU A 259 5.51 12.78 -23.61
N ASP A 260 6.18 12.47 -24.72
CA ASP A 260 6.49 13.43 -25.79
C ASP A 260 5.22 14.02 -26.44
N GLU A 261 4.19 13.19 -26.65
CA GLU A 261 2.88 13.62 -27.15
C GLU A 261 2.24 14.65 -26.21
N MET A 262 2.18 14.34 -24.90
CA MET A 262 1.58 15.25 -23.92
C MET A 262 2.31 16.59 -23.79
N LEU A 263 3.64 16.55 -23.73
CA LEU A 263 4.45 17.76 -23.62
C LEU A 263 4.42 18.59 -24.92
N SER A 264 4.39 17.95 -26.09
CA SER A 264 4.24 18.62 -27.40
C SER A 264 2.89 19.31 -27.54
N ASP A 265 1.84 18.78 -26.91
CA ASP A 265 0.51 19.37 -26.86
C ASP A 265 0.37 20.48 -25.80
N GLY A 266 1.48 20.84 -25.13
CA GLY A 266 1.55 21.92 -24.14
C GLY A 266 0.98 21.58 -22.76
N GLY A 267 0.80 20.30 -22.46
CA GLY A 267 0.31 19.83 -21.17
C GLY A 267 1.38 19.81 -20.08
N SER A 268 0.94 19.87 -18.84
CA SER A 268 1.72 19.50 -17.66
C SER A 268 1.50 18.03 -17.34
N VAL A 269 2.49 17.38 -16.72
CA VAL A 269 2.45 15.93 -16.48
C VAL A 269 2.99 15.58 -15.10
N ASN A 270 2.43 14.49 -14.54
CA ASN A 270 2.97 13.80 -13.39
C ASN A 270 3.09 12.32 -13.71
N LEU A 271 4.30 11.77 -13.66
CA LEU A 271 4.51 10.33 -13.84
C LEU A 271 4.04 9.58 -12.59
N TYR A 272 3.09 8.71 -12.76
CA TYR A 272 2.63 7.77 -11.76
C TYR A 272 3.01 6.34 -12.17
N MET A 273 4.05 5.77 -11.62
CA MET A 273 4.98 6.25 -10.59
C MET A 273 6.32 6.67 -11.23
N PHE A 274 7.03 7.63 -10.63
CA PHE A 274 8.45 7.81 -10.91
C PHE A 274 9.29 6.80 -10.14
N HIS A 275 8.91 6.52 -8.88
CA HIS A 275 9.44 5.47 -8.03
C HIS A 275 8.30 4.91 -7.17
N GLY A 276 7.99 3.63 -7.35
CA GLY A 276 6.88 2.98 -6.66
C GLY A 276 7.20 2.61 -5.21
N GLY A 277 8.32 1.96 -4.96
CA GLY A 277 8.76 1.50 -3.64
C GLY A 277 8.12 0.20 -3.20
N THR A 278 7.93 0.03 -1.89
CA THR A 278 7.53 -1.23 -1.24
C THR A 278 6.30 -1.03 -0.35
N ASN A 279 5.32 -1.92 -0.46
CA ASN A 279 4.23 -2.05 0.51
C ASN A 279 4.77 -2.79 1.76
N PHE A 280 5.50 -2.09 2.62
CA PHE A 280 6.05 -2.68 3.83
C PHE A 280 4.96 -3.23 4.74
N GLY A 281 5.27 -4.32 5.44
CA GLY A 281 4.32 -4.95 6.36
C GLY A 281 3.10 -5.54 5.64
N PHE A 282 1.93 -5.18 6.09
CA PHE A 282 0.63 -5.61 5.57
C PHE A 282 -0.13 -4.47 4.87
N THR A 283 0.56 -3.45 4.38
CA THR A 283 -0.04 -2.19 3.93
C THR A 283 -0.59 -2.23 2.51
N ASN A 284 -0.34 -3.30 1.74
CA ASN A 284 -0.94 -3.47 0.42
C ASN A 284 -2.46 -3.51 0.48
N GLY A 285 -3.11 -2.96 -0.52
CA GLY A 285 -4.55 -3.07 -0.74
C GLY A 285 -4.94 -4.26 -1.62
N ALA A 286 -6.16 -4.20 -2.14
CA ALA A 286 -6.69 -5.17 -3.08
C ALA A 286 -7.66 -4.52 -4.07
N ASN A 287 -7.80 -5.09 -5.27
CA ASN A 287 -8.86 -4.76 -6.20
C ASN A 287 -10.00 -5.80 -6.12
N HIS A 288 -11.19 -5.43 -6.55
CA HIS A 288 -12.32 -6.35 -6.62
C HIS A 288 -13.24 -6.02 -7.81
N ASP A 289 -12.84 -6.47 -8.98
CA ASP A 289 -13.68 -6.46 -10.17
C ASP A 289 -14.17 -7.89 -10.48
N GLY A 290 -15.27 -8.26 -9.85
CA GLY A 290 -15.82 -9.62 -9.90
C GLY A 290 -15.07 -10.63 -9.00
N VAL A 291 -13.76 -10.57 -8.96
CA VAL A 291 -12.87 -11.42 -8.14
C VAL A 291 -12.01 -10.53 -7.23
N TYR A 292 -11.75 -11.01 -6.01
CA TYR A 292 -10.84 -10.35 -5.08
C TYR A 292 -9.38 -10.63 -5.44
N GLN A 293 -8.58 -9.57 -5.59
CA GLN A 293 -7.21 -9.61 -6.08
C GLN A 293 -6.29 -8.79 -5.16
N PRO A 294 -5.61 -9.42 -4.20
CA PRO A 294 -4.69 -8.71 -3.31
C PRO A 294 -3.38 -8.37 -4.03
N THR A 295 -2.90 -7.13 -3.80
CA THR A 295 -1.65 -6.60 -4.37
C THR A 295 -0.44 -7.24 -3.70
N VAL A 296 0.66 -7.42 -4.45
CA VAL A 296 1.92 -7.95 -3.92
C VAL A 296 2.67 -6.93 -3.05
N THR A 297 3.75 -7.37 -2.41
CA THR A 297 4.58 -6.52 -1.55
C THR A 297 5.36 -5.47 -2.35
N SER A 298 5.98 -5.83 -3.46
CA SER A 298 6.65 -4.86 -4.33
C SER A 298 5.64 -3.94 -5.00
N TYR A 299 5.89 -2.65 -4.92
CA TYR A 299 5.17 -1.65 -5.72
C TYR A 299 6.12 -1.09 -6.79
N ASP A 300 6.91 -1.97 -7.42
CA ASP A 300 7.90 -1.59 -8.43
C ASP A 300 7.26 -0.79 -9.57
N TYR A 301 6.06 -1.16 -10.01
CA TYR A 301 5.25 -0.46 -11.00
C TYR A 301 5.93 -0.35 -12.38
N ASP A 302 7.05 -1.05 -12.58
CA ASP A 302 7.92 -0.89 -13.76
C ASP A 302 8.31 0.58 -14.01
N CYS A 303 8.74 1.25 -12.93
CA CYS A 303 9.02 2.69 -12.90
C CYS A 303 10.34 3.08 -13.56
N PRO A 304 10.56 4.40 -13.86
CA PRO A 304 11.88 4.93 -14.20
C PRO A 304 12.97 4.65 -13.16
N VAL A 305 12.61 4.64 -11.88
CA VAL A 305 13.49 4.23 -10.78
C VAL A 305 12.89 3.01 -10.11
N SER A 306 13.55 1.86 -10.18
CA SER A 306 13.06 0.58 -9.67
C SER A 306 12.82 0.60 -8.16
N GLU A 307 12.15 -0.43 -7.61
CA GLU A 307 11.89 -0.56 -6.16
C GLU A 307 13.13 -0.33 -5.31
N CYS A 308 14.29 -0.87 -5.69
CA CYS A 308 15.55 -0.69 -4.97
C CYS A 308 16.28 0.62 -5.32
N GLY A 309 15.74 1.42 -6.22
CA GLY A 309 16.30 2.71 -6.60
C GLY A 309 17.26 2.68 -7.78
N ASP A 310 17.33 1.61 -8.54
CA ASP A 310 18.16 1.57 -9.75
C ASP A 310 17.53 2.38 -10.88
N LEU A 311 18.40 3.02 -11.66
CA LEU A 311 18.01 3.72 -12.87
C LEU A 311 17.72 2.69 -13.95
N THR A 312 16.47 2.64 -14.42
CA THR A 312 16.03 1.71 -15.45
C THR A 312 16.25 2.29 -16.86
N PRO A 313 16.12 1.50 -17.93
CA PRO A 313 16.08 2.04 -19.29
C PRO A 313 15.00 3.12 -19.47
N LYS A 314 13.87 2.98 -18.79
CA LYS A 314 12.76 3.95 -18.80
C LYS A 314 13.18 5.31 -18.22
N TYR A 315 14.05 5.34 -17.20
CA TYR A 315 14.63 6.58 -16.67
C TYR A 315 15.36 7.36 -17.74
N GLN A 316 16.19 6.69 -18.54
CA GLN A 316 16.96 7.35 -19.59
C GLN A 316 16.03 7.87 -20.70
N ALA A 317 15.07 7.06 -21.13
CA ALA A 317 14.10 7.43 -22.16
C ALA A 317 13.26 8.67 -21.75
N VAL A 318 12.75 8.67 -20.51
CA VAL A 318 12.00 9.81 -19.93
C VAL A 318 12.88 11.07 -19.86
N LYS A 319 14.13 10.94 -19.38
CA LYS A 319 15.09 12.06 -19.30
C LYS A 319 15.32 12.71 -20.67
N GLU A 320 15.53 11.93 -21.71
CA GLU A 320 15.75 12.41 -23.08
C GLU A 320 14.55 13.23 -23.59
N ILE A 321 13.33 12.79 -23.28
CA ILE A 321 12.13 13.55 -23.65
C ILE A 321 12.05 14.87 -22.86
N ILE A 322 12.33 14.86 -21.55
CA ILE A 322 12.31 16.07 -20.75
C ILE A 322 13.38 17.05 -21.23
N GLU A 323 14.61 16.58 -21.52
CA GLU A 323 15.68 17.43 -22.05
C GLU A 323 15.37 17.98 -23.45
N LYS A 324 14.65 17.25 -24.29
CA LYS A 324 14.16 17.71 -25.60
C LYS A 324 13.24 18.93 -25.46
N HIS A 325 12.34 18.96 -24.47
CA HIS A 325 11.34 20.01 -24.28
C HIS A 325 11.85 21.19 -23.45
N PHE A 326 12.68 20.94 -22.44
CA PHE A 326 13.04 21.94 -21.42
C PHE A 326 14.54 22.25 -21.35
N GLY A 327 15.36 21.61 -22.20
CA GLY A 327 16.82 21.73 -22.17
C GLY A 327 17.45 20.80 -21.14
N LYS A 328 18.77 20.86 -21.00
CA LYS A 328 19.53 19.95 -20.16
C LYS A 328 19.05 19.94 -18.72
N ALA A 329 18.87 18.73 -18.19
CA ALA A 329 18.59 18.49 -16.78
C ALA A 329 19.76 18.98 -15.90
N PRO A 330 19.49 19.27 -14.61
CA PRO A 330 20.55 19.64 -13.67
C PRO A 330 21.65 18.58 -13.59
N GLU A 331 22.92 19.01 -13.62
CA GLU A 331 24.08 18.11 -13.49
C GLU A 331 24.23 17.65 -12.04
N LEU A 332 23.46 16.65 -11.66
CA LEU A 332 23.55 15.97 -10.37
C LEU A 332 24.11 14.56 -10.56
N THR A 333 25.12 14.21 -9.79
CA THR A 333 25.65 12.85 -9.81
C THR A 333 24.67 11.92 -9.10
N VAL A 334 24.11 10.98 -9.85
CA VAL A 334 23.24 9.91 -9.36
C VAL A 334 23.79 8.57 -9.82
N GLN A 335 23.63 7.55 -9.00
CA GLN A 335 24.08 6.19 -9.29
C GLN A 335 23.17 5.16 -8.63
N ASN A 336 23.24 3.92 -9.07
CA ASN A 336 22.59 2.81 -8.43
C ASN A 336 23.22 2.56 -7.04
N ASN A 337 22.36 2.19 -6.08
CA ASN A 337 22.86 1.87 -4.75
C ASN A 337 23.69 0.58 -4.79
N PRO A 338 24.76 0.47 -3.98
CA PRO A 338 25.52 -0.76 -3.85
C PRO A 338 24.60 -1.92 -3.42
N LYS A 339 24.80 -3.08 -4.04
CA LYS A 339 24.11 -4.31 -3.70
C LYS A 339 25.08 -5.38 -3.27
N LYS A 340 24.66 -6.25 -2.35
CA LYS A 340 25.50 -7.32 -1.83
C LYS A 340 24.72 -8.58 -1.54
N ALA A 341 25.21 -9.70 -2.03
CA ALA A 341 24.78 -11.01 -1.62
C ALA A 341 25.48 -11.35 -0.28
N TYR A 342 24.70 -11.40 0.81
CA TYR A 342 25.22 -11.84 2.11
C TYR A 342 25.23 -13.37 2.23
N GLY A 343 24.68 -14.08 1.25
CA GLY A 343 24.68 -15.54 1.17
C GLY A 343 23.52 -16.20 1.91
N THR A 344 23.70 -17.47 2.24
CA THR A 344 22.66 -18.27 2.90
C THR A 344 22.69 -18.09 4.41
N ILE A 345 21.54 -17.74 4.96
CA ILE A 345 21.33 -17.61 6.40
C ILE A 345 20.60 -18.85 6.90
N GLU A 346 21.17 -19.53 7.87
CA GLU A 346 20.51 -20.63 8.57
C GLU A 346 19.62 -20.07 9.69
N LEU A 347 18.34 -20.44 9.65
CA LEU A 347 17.40 -20.14 10.73
C LEU A 347 17.53 -21.26 11.77
N LYS A 348 17.93 -20.91 12.99
CA LYS A 348 18.31 -21.88 14.03
C LYS A 348 17.35 -21.94 15.21
N GLU A 349 16.48 -20.95 15.32
CA GLU A 349 15.52 -20.81 16.40
C GLU A 349 14.10 -20.69 15.84
N GLN A 350 13.13 -21.13 16.62
CA GLN A 350 11.72 -21.05 16.25
C GLN A 350 10.85 -20.58 17.41
N ALA A 351 9.71 -19.97 17.08
CA ALA A 351 8.64 -19.63 17.99
C ALA A 351 7.31 -20.05 17.36
N VAL A 352 6.62 -21.02 17.95
CA VAL A 352 5.32 -21.52 17.46
C VAL A 352 4.25 -20.49 17.79
N MET A 353 3.50 -20.03 16.79
CA MET A 353 2.52 -18.93 16.96
C MET A 353 1.44 -19.28 17.98
N PHE A 354 0.90 -20.50 17.94
CA PHE A 354 -0.21 -20.90 18.82
C PHE A 354 0.21 -21.17 20.27
N ASP A 355 1.52 -21.24 20.55
CA ASP A 355 2.05 -21.34 21.91
C ASP A 355 2.23 -19.97 22.58
N GLN A 356 2.05 -18.87 21.85
CA GLN A 356 2.30 -17.49 22.30
C GLN A 356 1.12 -16.55 22.03
N LEU A 357 -0.09 -17.07 22.15
CA LEU A 357 -1.31 -16.29 21.93
C LEU A 357 -1.52 -15.25 23.03
N PRO A 358 -2.01 -14.04 22.69
CA PRO A 358 -2.44 -13.05 23.67
C PRO A 358 -3.72 -13.50 24.38
N GLU A 359 -4.21 -12.69 25.32
CA GLU A 359 -5.54 -12.93 25.93
C GLU A 359 -6.63 -12.78 24.86
N PRO A 360 -7.59 -13.72 24.78
CA PRO A 360 -8.64 -13.67 23.79
C PRO A 360 -9.78 -12.71 24.14
N THR A 361 -10.39 -12.13 23.14
CA THR A 361 -11.75 -11.59 23.24
C THR A 361 -12.74 -12.75 23.16
N VAL A 362 -13.65 -12.85 24.14
CA VAL A 362 -14.68 -13.91 24.19
C VAL A 362 -16.02 -13.33 23.83
N CYS A 363 -16.68 -13.92 22.83
CA CYS A 363 -18.02 -13.51 22.39
C CYS A 363 -18.85 -14.72 21.95
N SER A 364 -20.18 -14.58 21.95
CA SER A 364 -21.07 -15.64 21.46
C SER A 364 -20.93 -15.87 19.95
N HIS A 365 -20.59 -14.85 19.18
CA HIS A 365 -20.43 -14.86 17.71
C HIS A 365 -19.01 -14.42 17.31
N THR A 366 -18.64 -14.65 16.06
CA THR A 366 -17.40 -14.12 15.47
C THR A 366 -17.48 -12.60 15.32
N MET A 367 -16.40 -11.90 15.62
CA MET A 367 -16.24 -10.46 15.41
C MET A 367 -15.27 -10.21 14.26
N THR A 368 -15.45 -9.13 13.54
CA THR A 368 -14.50 -8.67 12.52
C THR A 368 -13.22 -8.13 13.14
N MET A 369 -12.16 -7.93 12.34
CA MET A 369 -10.92 -7.31 12.84
C MET A 369 -11.18 -5.90 13.37
N GLU A 370 -12.03 -5.14 12.70
CA GLU A 370 -12.39 -3.78 13.08
C GLU A 370 -13.12 -3.75 14.44
N GLU A 371 -14.06 -4.67 14.66
CA GLU A 371 -14.74 -4.81 15.96
C GLU A 371 -13.79 -5.24 17.08
N LEU A 372 -12.70 -5.94 16.74
CA LEU A 372 -11.62 -6.30 17.67
C LEU A 372 -10.60 -5.16 17.88
N GLY A 373 -10.75 -4.03 17.16
CA GLY A 373 -9.82 -2.90 17.19
C GLY A 373 -8.48 -3.19 16.50
N GLN A 374 -8.45 -4.14 15.58
CA GLN A 374 -7.28 -4.55 14.82
C GLN A 374 -7.40 -4.08 13.36
N ASP A 375 -6.34 -3.49 12.83
CA ASP A 375 -6.28 -3.02 11.45
C ASP A 375 -5.72 -4.08 10.47
N LEU A 376 -4.59 -4.69 10.78
CA LEU A 376 -3.79 -5.54 9.89
C LEU A 376 -3.43 -6.88 10.55
N GLY A 377 -2.91 -7.84 9.78
CA GLY A 377 -2.39 -9.11 10.27
C GLY A 377 -3.40 -10.24 10.26
N PHE A 378 -3.50 -10.99 11.37
CA PHE A 378 -4.30 -12.21 11.47
C PHE A 378 -5.23 -12.16 12.68
N VAL A 379 -6.32 -12.94 12.62
CA VAL A 379 -7.13 -13.28 13.80
C VAL A 379 -7.28 -14.80 13.87
N LEU A 380 -7.01 -15.37 15.04
CA LEU A 380 -7.32 -16.77 15.32
C LEU A 380 -8.67 -16.85 16.01
N TYR A 381 -9.62 -17.58 15.43
CA TYR A 381 -10.94 -17.87 15.95
C TYR A 381 -10.97 -19.28 16.47
N GLU A 382 -11.36 -19.49 17.73
CA GLU A 382 -11.46 -20.83 18.34
C GLU A 382 -12.84 -21.06 18.97
N THR A 383 -13.37 -22.27 18.77
CA THR A 383 -14.54 -22.76 19.49
C THR A 383 -14.45 -24.29 19.72
N THR A 384 -15.24 -24.82 20.64
CA THR A 384 -15.37 -26.27 20.87
C THR A 384 -16.65 -26.78 20.18
N LEU A 385 -16.49 -27.78 19.33
CA LEU A 385 -17.60 -28.47 18.69
C LEU A 385 -18.03 -29.64 19.60
N HIS A 386 -19.32 -29.77 19.85
CA HIS A 386 -19.88 -30.82 20.71
C HIS A 386 -20.76 -31.75 19.89
N GLY A 387 -20.37 -33.04 19.79
CA GLY A 387 -21.15 -34.05 19.07
C GLY A 387 -22.50 -34.38 19.73
N PRO A 388 -23.41 -35.03 18.99
CA PRO A 388 -23.14 -35.80 17.77
C PRO A 388 -23.27 -34.95 16.49
N PHE A 389 -22.32 -35.10 15.59
CA PHE A 389 -22.43 -34.62 14.20
C PHE A 389 -22.18 -35.81 13.25
N VAL A 390 -23.08 -36.03 12.29
CA VAL A 390 -22.73 -36.80 11.09
C VAL A 390 -21.67 -36.03 10.31
N GLU A 391 -21.07 -36.61 9.28
CA GLU A 391 -20.13 -35.90 8.44
C GLU A 391 -20.72 -34.53 7.99
N SER A 392 -20.13 -33.46 8.50
CA SER A 392 -20.62 -32.10 8.36
C SER A 392 -19.54 -31.19 7.86
N GLU A 393 -19.80 -30.51 6.74
CA GLU A 393 -18.86 -29.55 6.13
C GLU A 393 -18.78 -28.28 6.96
N ILE A 394 -17.55 -27.80 7.20
CA ILE A 394 -17.25 -26.51 7.83
C ILE A 394 -17.32 -25.42 6.75
N LYS A 395 -18.25 -24.50 6.91
CA LYS A 395 -18.48 -23.35 5.99
C LYS A 395 -18.25 -22.05 6.71
N ILE A 396 -17.29 -21.28 6.22
CA ILE A 396 -17.03 -19.91 6.72
C ILE A 396 -17.89 -18.94 5.91
N ASP A 397 -18.92 -18.37 6.56
CA ASP A 397 -19.82 -17.41 5.92
C ASP A 397 -19.24 -16.00 6.02
N GLY A 398 -18.79 -15.47 4.88
CA GLY A 398 -18.12 -14.18 4.80
C GLY A 398 -16.66 -14.25 5.22
N LEU A 399 -15.89 -15.16 4.64
CA LEU A 399 -14.43 -15.20 4.80
C LEU A 399 -13.78 -14.00 4.09
N HIS A 400 -13.04 -13.20 4.85
CA HIS A 400 -12.20 -12.08 4.39
C HIS A 400 -10.85 -12.11 5.10
N ASP A 401 -9.75 -12.70 4.51
CA ASP A 401 -9.68 -13.13 3.11
C ASP A 401 -9.20 -14.57 2.96
N ARG A 402 -8.28 -15.07 3.83
CA ARG A 402 -7.68 -16.41 3.74
C ARG A 402 -7.67 -17.10 5.08
N ALA A 403 -8.23 -18.30 5.13
CA ALA A 403 -8.38 -19.09 6.35
C ALA A 403 -7.59 -20.39 6.31
N HIS A 404 -6.83 -20.66 7.38
CA HIS A 404 -6.30 -21.98 7.70
C HIS A 404 -7.21 -22.60 8.76
N ILE A 405 -7.75 -23.81 8.49
CA ILE A 405 -8.75 -24.48 9.31
C ILE A 405 -8.09 -25.68 10.00
N TYR A 406 -8.11 -25.69 11.33
CA TYR A 406 -7.51 -26.74 12.16
C TYR A 406 -8.59 -27.43 12.99
N LEU A 407 -8.47 -28.77 13.13
CA LEU A 407 -9.22 -29.55 14.10
C LEU A 407 -8.22 -30.20 15.08
N ASP A 408 -8.40 -29.98 16.36
CA ASP A 408 -7.54 -30.44 17.45
C ASP A 408 -6.04 -30.12 17.21
N GLY A 409 -5.78 -28.94 16.61
CA GLY A 409 -4.44 -28.48 16.30
C GLY A 409 -3.83 -29.02 15.00
N VAL A 410 -4.57 -29.86 14.24
CA VAL A 410 -4.10 -30.40 12.96
C VAL A 410 -4.72 -29.63 11.81
N LEU A 411 -3.88 -29.10 10.90
CA LEU A 411 -4.32 -28.38 9.69
C LEU A 411 -5.11 -29.33 8.77
N GLN A 412 -6.38 -29.00 8.53
CA GLN A 412 -7.30 -29.77 7.69
C GLN A 412 -7.40 -29.22 6.27
N GLY A 413 -7.36 -27.89 6.11
CA GLY A 413 -7.50 -27.28 4.79
C GLY A 413 -7.37 -25.76 4.84
N ILE A 414 -7.38 -25.16 3.65
CA ILE A 414 -7.22 -23.73 3.43
C ILE A 414 -8.34 -23.25 2.49
N GLN A 415 -8.94 -22.12 2.81
CA GLN A 415 -9.95 -21.47 1.99
C GLN A 415 -9.54 -20.01 1.70
N GLU A 416 -9.82 -19.52 0.49
CA GLU A 416 -9.42 -18.19 0.03
C GLU A 416 -10.59 -17.45 -0.64
N ARG A 417 -10.74 -16.19 -0.32
CA ARG A 417 -11.65 -15.27 -1.00
C ARG A 417 -11.31 -15.07 -2.48
N THR A 418 -10.04 -15.27 -2.87
CA THR A 418 -9.59 -15.24 -4.27
C THR A 418 -10.24 -16.31 -5.14
N GLY A 419 -10.79 -17.36 -4.53
CA GLY A 419 -11.33 -18.52 -5.22
C GLY A 419 -10.27 -19.47 -5.80
N LYS A 420 -8.97 -19.17 -5.63
CA LYS A 420 -7.86 -20.02 -6.14
C LYS A 420 -7.67 -21.29 -5.31
N ARG A 421 -8.04 -21.27 -4.04
CA ARG A 421 -8.02 -22.43 -3.17
C ARG A 421 -9.27 -22.48 -2.28
N ASN A 422 -9.94 -23.63 -2.23
CA ASN A 422 -11.14 -23.84 -1.44
C ASN A 422 -11.25 -25.29 -1.01
N ASP A 423 -10.40 -25.69 -0.05
CA ASP A 423 -10.36 -27.06 0.47
C ASP A 423 -11.66 -27.34 1.23
N VAL A 424 -12.28 -28.51 0.95
CA VAL A 424 -13.47 -28.96 1.68
C VAL A 424 -13.01 -29.58 2.99
N VAL A 425 -13.43 -29.01 4.10
CA VAL A 425 -13.13 -29.53 5.45
C VAL A 425 -14.41 -29.99 6.10
N SER A 426 -14.41 -31.26 6.59
CA SER A 426 -15.56 -31.86 7.26
C SER A 426 -15.18 -32.39 8.64
N VAL A 427 -16.16 -32.46 9.54
CA VAL A 427 -16.03 -33.05 10.89
C VAL A 427 -17.15 -34.03 11.13
N CYS A 428 -16.80 -35.13 11.81
CA CYS A 428 -17.74 -36.16 12.28
C CYS A 428 -17.45 -36.43 13.76
N LEU A 429 -18.43 -36.25 14.63
CA LEU A 429 -18.31 -36.47 16.08
C LEU A 429 -19.46 -37.32 16.58
N LYS A 430 -19.17 -38.32 17.44
CA LYS A 430 -20.19 -39.12 18.13
C LYS A 430 -20.77 -38.35 19.32
N ALA A 431 -21.84 -38.89 19.89
CA ALA A 431 -22.42 -38.30 21.09
C ALA A 431 -21.40 -38.30 22.26
N GLY A 432 -21.18 -37.14 22.84
CA GLY A 432 -20.21 -36.91 23.93
C GLY A 432 -18.77 -36.72 23.49
N GLU A 433 -18.47 -36.77 22.20
CA GLU A 433 -17.17 -36.35 21.66
C GLU A 433 -17.13 -34.83 21.44
N GLU A 434 -15.95 -34.26 21.62
CA GLU A 434 -15.67 -32.86 21.41
C GLU A 434 -14.48 -32.71 20.47
N ALA A 435 -14.42 -31.63 19.72
CA ALA A 435 -13.26 -31.23 18.91
C ALA A 435 -13.04 -29.71 19.00
N ARG A 436 -11.80 -29.30 19.12
CA ARG A 436 -11.43 -27.88 19.03
C ARG A 436 -11.33 -27.49 17.57
N LEU A 437 -12.18 -26.55 17.14
CA LEU A 437 -12.08 -25.90 15.84
C LEU A 437 -11.31 -24.59 16.00
N SER A 438 -10.19 -24.45 15.29
CA SER A 438 -9.40 -23.22 15.22
C SER A 438 -9.30 -22.77 13.77
N ILE A 439 -9.58 -21.48 13.50
CA ILE A 439 -9.54 -20.88 12.16
C ILE A 439 -8.66 -19.65 12.23
N LEU A 440 -7.48 -19.71 11.60
CA LEU A 440 -6.60 -18.55 11.46
C LEU A 440 -6.94 -17.81 10.17
N VAL A 441 -7.42 -16.58 10.30
CA VAL A 441 -7.81 -15.75 9.15
C VAL A 441 -6.80 -14.64 8.94
N GLU A 442 -6.27 -14.53 7.71
CA GLU A 442 -5.37 -13.50 7.25
C GLU A 442 -6.15 -12.40 6.51
N ASN A 443 -5.85 -11.13 6.84
CA ASN A 443 -6.20 -9.96 6.04
C ASN A 443 -5.16 -9.81 4.91
N LEU A 444 -5.56 -10.03 3.66
CA LEU A 444 -4.69 -9.90 2.48
C LEU A 444 -4.67 -8.48 1.89
N GLY A 445 -5.34 -7.52 2.51
CA GLY A 445 -5.50 -6.13 2.07
C GLY A 445 -6.97 -5.77 1.85
N ARG A 446 -7.41 -4.61 2.37
CA ARG A 446 -8.77 -4.12 2.10
C ARG A 446 -8.86 -3.59 0.69
N VAL A 447 -10.04 -3.75 0.09
CA VAL A 447 -10.32 -3.19 -1.24
C VAL A 447 -10.04 -1.69 -1.24
N ASN A 448 -9.21 -1.25 -2.22
CA ASN A 448 -8.77 0.13 -2.34
C ASN A 448 -9.47 0.92 -3.45
N TYR A 449 -10.27 0.29 -4.30
CA TYR A 449 -10.94 0.95 -5.43
C TYR A 449 -12.33 0.38 -5.71
N GLY A 450 -13.24 1.25 -6.13
CA GLY A 450 -14.56 0.86 -6.61
C GLY A 450 -15.63 0.71 -5.51
N PRO A 451 -16.80 0.12 -5.86
CA PRO A 451 -18.00 0.15 -5.00
C PRO A 451 -17.91 -0.77 -3.77
N LYS A 452 -16.90 -1.65 -3.71
CA LYS A 452 -16.70 -2.58 -2.57
C LYS A 452 -15.68 -2.07 -1.56
N LEU A 453 -15.50 -0.77 -1.49
CA LEU A 453 -14.55 -0.12 -0.60
C LEU A 453 -14.82 -0.41 0.89
N ARG A 454 -16.11 -0.59 1.29
CA ARG A 454 -16.44 -1.06 2.64
C ARG A 454 -16.14 -2.55 2.77
N ASP A 455 -14.96 -2.88 3.26
CA ASP A 455 -14.37 -4.23 3.22
C ASP A 455 -13.81 -4.62 4.60
N GLU A 456 -14.72 -4.97 5.52
CA GLU A 456 -14.36 -5.50 6.84
C GLU A 456 -13.59 -6.82 6.70
N LYS A 457 -12.70 -7.14 7.66
CA LYS A 457 -11.81 -8.32 7.66
C LYS A 457 -12.14 -9.33 8.76
N GLY A 458 -11.74 -10.58 8.53
CA GLY A 458 -12.02 -11.70 9.44
C GLY A 458 -13.18 -12.59 8.98
N ILE A 459 -13.99 -13.07 9.92
CA ILE A 459 -15.20 -13.86 9.66
C ILE A 459 -16.43 -12.98 9.89
N LEU A 460 -17.06 -12.54 8.80
CA LEU A 460 -18.08 -11.47 8.86
C LEU A 460 -19.46 -11.94 9.38
N ARG A 461 -19.86 -13.17 9.10
CA ARG A 461 -21.20 -13.65 9.43
C ARG A 461 -21.22 -14.88 10.31
N GLY A 462 -20.13 -15.63 10.38
CA GLY A 462 -19.96 -16.77 11.25
C GLY A 462 -19.53 -18.04 10.54
N VAL A 463 -19.48 -19.13 11.31
CA VAL A 463 -19.09 -20.45 10.83
C VAL A 463 -20.25 -21.42 10.99
N LYS A 464 -20.49 -22.25 9.98
CA LYS A 464 -21.56 -23.24 9.94
C LYS A 464 -20.98 -24.65 9.85
N LEU A 465 -21.61 -25.61 10.52
CA LEU A 465 -21.54 -27.01 10.17
C LEU A 465 -22.79 -27.35 9.34
N ASN A 466 -22.60 -27.62 8.05
CA ASN A 466 -23.66 -27.68 7.05
C ASN A 466 -24.51 -26.38 7.04
N HIS A 467 -25.59 -26.34 7.82
CA HIS A 467 -26.53 -25.19 7.89
C HIS A 467 -26.60 -24.55 9.28
N GLN A 468 -25.97 -25.15 10.28
CA GLN A 468 -26.07 -24.76 11.69
C GLN A 468 -24.88 -23.88 12.10
N TYR A 469 -25.15 -22.64 12.51
CA TYR A 469 -24.13 -21.75 13.04
C TYR A 469 -23.52 -22.29 14.34
N GLN A 470 -22.21 -22.09 14.49
CA GLN A 470 -21.46 -22.38 15.68
C GLN A 470 -21.26 -21.10 16.51
N PHE A 471 -21.34 -21.21 17.82
CA PHE A 471 -21.26 -20.09 18.75
C PHE A 471 -20.23 -20.37 19.86
N GLY A 472 -19.93 -19.32 20.68
CA GLY A 472 -18.98 -19.44 21.80
C GLY A 472 -17.54 -19.36 21.35
N TRP A 473 -17.17 -18.21 20.75
CA TRP A 473 -15.86 -17.97 20.15
C TRP A 473 -14.89 -17.29 21.11
N LYS A 474 -13.64 -17.73 21.05
CA LYS A 474 -12.45 -17.01 21.53
C LYS A 474 -11.72 -16.47 20.30
N MET A 475 -11.40 -15.21 20.31
CA MET A 475 -10.75 -14.51 19.20
C MET A 475 -9.45 -13.87 19.68
N TYR A 476 -8.34 -14.24 19.05
CA TYR A 476 -7.00 -13.77 19.39
C TYR A 476 -6.54 -12.81 18.30
N SER A 477 -6.34 -11.54 18.66
CA SER A 477 -5.80 -10.51 17.75
C SER A 477 -4.31 -10.72 17.57
N LEU A 478 -3.85 -10.90 16.33
CA LEU A 478 -2.48 -11.20 15.96
C LEU A 478 -1.98 -10.20 14.89
N PRO A 479 -1.71 -8.94 15.26
CA PRO A 479 -1.22 -7.94 14.30
C PRO A 479 0.19 -8.26 13.78
N CYS A 480 0.96 -9.12 14.48
CA CYS A 480 2.32 -9.52 14.13
C CYS A 480 3.29 -8.33 13.97
N ASP A 481 3.07 -7.26 14.72
CA ASP A 481 3.93 -6.07 14.73
C ASP A 481 5.20 -6.24 15.60
N ASN A 482 5.28 -7.33 16.38
CA ASN A 482 6.25 -7.51 17.48
C ASN A 482 6.99 -8.84 17.38
N ALA A 483 7.51 -9.19 16.21
CA ALA A 483 8.28 -10.43 16.02
C ALA A 483 9.53 -10.50 16.94
N ASP A 484 10.08 -9.37 17.33
CA ASP A 484 11.22 -9.23 18.26
C ASP A 484 10.87 -9.57 19.73
N LYS A 485 9.59 -9.59 20.09
CA LYS A 485 9.13 -9.90 21.47
C LYS A 485 8.78 -11.37 21.69
N LEU A 486 8.85 -12.18 20.65
CA LEU A 486 8.53 -13.61 20.74
C LEU A 486 9.62 -14.38 21.49
N SER A 487 9.20 -15.42 22.21
CA SER A 487 10.12 -16.33 22.89
C SER A 487 10.54 -17.44 21.93
N PHE A 488 11.80 -17.42 21.52
CA PHE A 488 12.37 -18.38 20.60
C PHE A 488 13.07 -19.53 21.33
N ALA A 489 13.00 -20.74 20.77
CA ALA A 489 13.74 -21.92 21.18
C ALA A 489 14.50 -22.52 19.98
N PRO A 490 15.56 -23.32 20.19
CA PRO A 490 16.24 -23.99 19.09
C PRO A 490 15.26 -24.85 18.27
N ILE A 491 15.47 -24.90 16.94
CA ILE A 491 14.68 -25.77 16.07
C ILE A 491 15.01 -27.23 16.41
N GLU A 492 14.00 -28.00 16.80
CA GLU A 492 14.13 -29.44 16.94
C GLU A 492 14.06 -30.12 15.57
N SER A 493 14.82 -31.19 15.38
CA SER A 493 14.80 -31.95 14.13
C SER A 493 13.43 -32.66 13.99
N GLY A 494 12.66 -32.25 13.00
CA GLY A 494 11.32 -32.80 12.71
C GLY A 494 10.89 -32.49 11.28
N ASP A 495 9.74 -33.04 10.90
CA ASP A 495 9.13 -32.80 9.60
C ASP A 495 8.53 -31.40 9.56
N SER A 496 8.97 -30.59 8.61
CA SER A 496 8.59 -29.19 8.43
C SER A 496 7.82 -28.94 7.12
N GLU A 497 7.56 -30.00 6.34
CA GLU A 497 6.86 -29.88 5.05
C GLU A 497 5.38 -29.46 5.23
N ARG A 498 4.78 -29.77 6.39
CA ARG A 498 3.42 -29.34 6.74
C ARG A 498 3.34 -28.97 8.21
N LEU A 499 3.06 -27.69 8.46
CA LEU A 499 2.95 -27.17 9.81
C LEU A 499 1.53 -27.36 10.38
N ASN A 500 1.46 -27.73 11.66
CA ASN A 500 0.21 -27.73 12.43
C ASN A 500 -0.03 -26.41 13.19
N SER A 501 0.86 -25.46 13.05
CA SER A 501 0.75 -24.07 13.51
C SER A 501 1.72 -23.22 12.71
N PRO A 502 1.40 -21.97 12.40
CA PRO A 502 2.39 -21.04 11.89
C PRO A 502 3.59 -20.93 12.83
N VAL A 503 4.77 -20.75 12.25
CA VAL A 503 6.02 -20.69 13.00
C VAL A 503 6.84 -19.47 12.57
N PHE A 504 7.39 -18.77 13.56
CA PHE A 504 8.44 -17.78 13.34
C PHE A 504 9.79 -18.49 13.43
N LEU A 505 10.60 -18.35 12.40
CA LEU A 505 11.95 -18.91 12.31
C LEU A 505 12.96 -17.78 12.36
N LYS A 506 14.00 -17.89 13.18
CA LYS A 506 14.98 -16.84 13.40
C LYS A 506 16.40 -17.29 13.09
N GLY A 507 17.13 -16.39 12.41
CA GLY A 507 18.56 -16.55 12.15
C GLY A 507 19.29 -15.21 12.22
N HIS A 508 20.63 -15.28 12.27
CA HIS A 508 21.50 -14.11 12.37
C HIS A 508 22.57 -14.14 11.28
N PHE A 509 22.99 -12.94 10.85
CA PHE A 509 24.08 -12.77 9.90
C PHE A 509 24.88 -11.50 10.18
N GLU A 510 26.16 -11.52 9.79
CA GLU A 510 27.08 -10.41 9.99
C GLU A 510 27.12 -9.48 8.79
N VAL A 511 27.05 -8.17 9.03
CA VAL A 511 27.19 -7.11 8.04
C VAL A 511 28.44 -6.29 8.36
N THR A 512 29.45 -6.37 7.49
CA THR A 512 30.68 -5.57 7.57
C THR A 512 30.64 -4.32 6.69
N GLU A 513 29.78 -4.33 5.69
CA GLU A 513 29.54 -3.23 4.76
C GLU A 513 28.06 -3.25 4.36
N LYS A 514 27.35 -2.18 4.69
CA LYS A 514 25.91 -2.07 4.39
C LYS A 514 25.71 -1.83 2.91
N ALA A 515 24.92 -2.70 2.29
CA ALA A 515 24.45 -2.59 0.92
C ALA A 515 23.04 -3.14 0.81
N ASP A 516 22.30 -2.73 -0.21
CA ASP A 516 21.00 -3.30 -0.50
C ASP A 516 21.12 -4.79 -0.81
N THR A 517 20.10 -5.56 -0.44
CA THR A 517 20.03 -6.99 -0.73
C THR A 517 18.59 -7.41 -0.93
N PHE A 518 18.38 -8.66 -1.36
CA PHE A 518 17.05 -9.21 -1.60
C PHE A 518 16.91 -10.53 -0.88
N VAL A 519 15.82 -10.71 -0.16
CA VAL A 519 15.51 -11.92 0.60
C VAL A 519 14.79 -12.91 -0.33
N ARG A 520 15.44 -14.03 -0.62
CA ARG A 520 14.91 -15.12 -1.42
C ARG A 520 14.58 -16.31 -0.53
N LEU A 521 13.35 -16.79 -0.64
CA LEU A 521 12.74 -17.78 0.27
C LEU A 521 12.40 -19.09 -0.47
N ASP A 522 13.33 -19.58 -1.30
CA ASP A 522 13.13 -20.85 -1.99
C ASP A 522 12.87 -21.98 -0.98
N GLY A 523 11.82 -22.79 -1.20
CA GLY A 523 11.42 -23.87 -0.30
C GLY A 523 10.50 -23.45 0.86
N PHE A 524 10.19 -22.19 1.02
CA PHE A 524 9.11 -21.68 1.86
C PHE A 524 7.81 -21.51 1.05
N THR A 525 6.67 -21.49 1.73
CA THR A 525 5.37 -21.43 1.04
C THR A 525 4.78 -20.02 1.08
N LYS A 526 4.41 -19.51 2.25
CA LYS A 526 3.74 -18.22 2.43
C LYS A 526 3.97 -17.66 3.83
N GLY A 527 4.22 -16.37 3.91
CA GLY A 527 4.35 -15.70 5.21
C GLY A 527 4.89 -14.29 5.10
N CYS A 528 5.69 -13.90 6.09
CA CYS A 528 6.26 -12.56 6.22
C CYS A 528 7.74 -12.61 6.62
N VAL A 529 8.46 -11.52 6.32
CA VAL A 529 9.88 -11.38 6.69
C VAL A 529 10.08 -10.13 7.53
N TYR A 530 10.91 -10.24 8.56
CA TYR A 530 11.31 -9.14 9.43
C TYR A 530 12.84 -9.04 9.47
N ILE A 531 13.35 -7.84 9.48
CA ILE A 531 14.76 -7.51 9.68
C ILE A 531 14.92 -6.58 10.87
N ASN A 532 15.67 -6.99 11.90
CA ASN A 532 15.88 -6.17 13.10
C ASN A 532 14.58 -5.63 13.72
N GLY A 533 13.48 -6.40 13.68
CA GLY A 533 12.14 -6.02 14.10
C GLY A 533 11.31 -5.25 13.07
N PHE A 534 11.89 -4.81 11.95
CA PHE A 534 11.16 -4.13 10.88
C PHE A 534 10.49 -5.13 9.93
N HIS A 535 9.18 -5.00 9.69
CA HIS A 535 8.40 -5.87 8.83
C HIS A 535 8.60 -5.49 7.36
N LEU A 536 9.37 -6.30 6.60
CA LEU A 536 9.64 -6.06 5.18
C LEU A 536 8.40 -6.25 4.30
N GLY A 537 7.57 -7.25 4.60
CA GLY A 537 6.38 -7.55 3.83
C GLY A 537 6.09 -9.05 3.73
N ARG A 538 5.12 -9.39 2.89
CA ARG A 538 4.67 -10.76 2.62
C ARG A 538 5.46 -11.39 1.48
N TYR A 539 5.68 -12.70 1.56
CA TYR A 539 6.03 -13.55 0.44
C TYR A 539 4.95 -14.61 0.22
N TRP A 540 4.78 -15.06 -1.01
CA TRP A 540 3.84 -16.12 -1.38
C TRP A 540 4.35 -16.87 -2.61
N ASN A 541 5.25 -17.81 -2.39
CA ASN A 541 6.00 -18.48 -3.47
C ASN A 541 5.12 -19.31 -4.39
N THR A 542 4.00 -19.87 -3.89
CA THR A 542 3.07 -20.66 -4.70
C THR A 542 2.10 -19.82 -5.53
N ALA A 543 1.97 -18.51 -5.23
CA ALA A 543 1.14 -17.58 -5.98
C ALA A 543 1.96 -16.74 -6.99
N GLY A 544 3.16 -16.27 -6.61
CA GLY A 544 3.92 -15.33 -7.44
C GLY A 544 3.15 -14.03 -7.75
N PRO A 545 3.63 -13.14 -8.61
CA PRO A 545 4.88 -13.27 -9.38
C PRO A 545 6.15 -13.05 -8.54
N GLN A 546 6.13 -12.16 -7.55
CA GLN A 546 7.27 -11.74 -6.75
C GLN A 546 7.95 -12.93 -6.05
N LYS A 547 9.29 -13.09 -6.24
CA LYS A 547 10.11 -14.16 -5.67
C LYS A 547 11.10 -13.67 -4.61
N THR A 548 11.42 -12.38 -4.61
CA THR A 548 12.34 -11.77 -3.64
C THR A 548 11.70 -10.58 -2.96
N LEU A 549 12.04 -10.35 -1.68
CA LEU A 549 11.68 -9.12 -0.96
C LEU A 549 12.89 -8.19 -0.90
N TYR A 550 12.69 -6.93 -1.23
CA TYR A 550 13.72 -5.91 -1.12
C TYR A 550 14.07 -5.61 0.34
N LEU A 551 15.35 -5.65 0.66
CA LEU A 551 15.92 -5.29 1.97
C LEU A 551 16.85 -4.09 1.80
N PRO A 552 16.37 -2.86 2.10
CA PRO A 552 17.16 -1.64 2.00
C PRO A 552 18.31 -1.59 3.03
N ALA A 553 19.50 -1.16 2.61
CA ALA A 553 20.68 -1.03 3.48
C ALA A 553 20.47 -0.18 4.75
N PRO A 554 19.65 0.89 4.77
CA PRO A 554 19.37 1.65 6.00
C PRO A 554 18.72 0.84 7.13
N LEU A 555 18.10 -0.30 6.85
CA LEU A 555 17.53 -1.20 7.85
C LEU A 555 18.56 -2.14 8.48
N LEU A 556 19.76 -2.25 7.87
CA LEU A 556 20.85 -3.06 8.38
C LEU A 556 21.65 -2.30 9.45
N LYS A 557 22.20 -3.06 10.41
CA LYS A 557 23.17 -2.62 11.41
C LYS A 557 24.57 -3.05 10.98
N ASP A 558 25.60 -2.35 11.45
CA ASP A 558 26.97 -2.85 11.39
C ASP A 558 27.10 -3.98 12.43
N GLY A 559 27.72 -5.10 12.06
CA GLY A 559 27.78 -6.30 12.89
C GLY A 559 26.57 -7.21 12.72
N GLU A 560 26.10 -7.79 13.80
CA GLU A 560 25.03 -8.79 13.80
C GLU A 560 23.66 -8.19 13.47
N ASN A 561 22.94 -8.84 12.55
CA ASN A 561 21.56 -8.56 12.15
C ASN A 561 20.69 -9.78 12.37
N GLU A 562 19.46 -9.54 12.82
CA GLU A 562 18.45 -10.55 13.06
C GLU A 562 17.48 -10.62 11.88
N LEU A 563 17.28 -11.81 11.32
CA LEU A 563 16.27 -12.10 10.30
C LEU A 563 15.22 -13.06 10.89
N VAL A 564 13.94 -12.66 10.84
CA VAL A 564 12.83 -13.51 11.26
C VAL A 564 11.90 -13.76 10.09
N VAL A 565 11.50 -15.01 9.89
CA VAL A 565 10.55 -15.44 8.86
C VAL A 565 9.35 -16.06 9.52
N LEU A 566 8.17 -15.50 9.33
CA LEU A 566 6.91 -16.19 9.64
C LEU A 566 6.59 -17.10 8.47
N GLU A 567 6.39 -18.41 8.72
CA GLU A 567 5.91 -19.38 7.75
C GLU A 567 4.55 -19.95 8.20
N LEU A 568 3.57 -19.96 7.30
CA LEU A 568 2.19 -20.31 7.58
C LEU A 568 1.85 -21.78 7.28
N GLU A 569 2.53 -22.41 6.33
CA GLU A 569 2.10 -23.71 5.75
C GLU A 569 3.15 -24.80 5.81
N GLY A 570 4.41 -24.47 5.53
CA GLY A 570 5.51 -25.42 5.57
C GLY A 570 6.73 -24.96 4.78
N TYR A 571 7.89 -25.52 5.13
CA TYR A 571 9.15 -25.23 4.48
C TYR A 571 10.00 -26.52 4.31
N GLN A 572 10.85 -26.54 3.29
CA GLN A 572 11.74 -27.68 3.03
C GLN A 572 12.99 -27.65 3.90
N GLN A 573 13.61 -26.48 4.02
CA GLN A 573 14.80 -26.25 4.86
C GLN A 573 14.70 -24.87 5.53
N PRO A 574 15.13 -24.73 6.79
CA PRO A 574 15.12 -23.44 7.49
C PRO A 574 16.31 -22.57 7.06
N LYS A 575 16.35 -22.20 5.77
CA LYS A 575 17.43 -21.42 5.16
C LYS A 575 16.88 -20.36 4.23
N VAL A 576 17.42 -19.17 4.31
CA VAL A 576 17.08 -18.02 3.47
C VAL A 576 18.31 -17.56 2.71
N LEU A 577 18.15 -17.22 1.44
CA LEU A 577 19.23 -16.66 0.63
C LEU A 577 19.11 -15.13 0.56
N LEU A 578 20.17 -14.43 0.96
CA LEU A 578 20.31 -12.99 0.70
C LEU A 578 21.15 -12.79 -0.57
N THR A 579 20.53 -12.30 -1.64
CA THR A 579 21.10 -12.13 -2.97
C THR A 579 21.19 -10.65 -3.37
N ASP A 580 22.02 -10.33 -4.35
CA ASP A 580 22.21 -8.99 -4.88
C ASP A 580 21.30 -8.66 -6.09
N CYS A 581 20.42 -9.57 -6.46
CA CYS A 581 19.51 -9.42 -7.60
C CYS A 581 18.04 -9.53 -7.17
N ALA A 582 17.21 -8.61 -7.67
CA ALA A 582 15.75 -8.70 -7.58
C ALA A 582 15.22 -9.80 -8.52
N ASP A 583 14.12 -10.42 -8.11
CA ASP A 583 13.33 -11.34 -8.92
C ASP A 583 11.84 -11.05 -8.63
N LEU A 584 11.19 -10.35 -9.55
CA LEU A 584 9.79 -9.95 -9.45
C LEU A 584 8.84 -10.87 -10.25
N GLY A 585 9.40 -11.87 -10.93
CA GLY A 585 8.68 -12.86 -11.72
C GLY A 585 8.88 -12.79 -13.21
#